data_24dd82ed8fdb74834bba229cd7832022
#
_entry.id   24dd82ed8fdb74834bba229cd7832022
#
_cell.length_a   1.000
_cell.length_b   1.000
_cell.length_c   1.000
_cell.angle_alpha   90.00
_cell.angle_beta   90.00
_cell.angle_gamma   90.00
#
_symmetry.space_group_name_H-M   'P 1'
#
loop_
_entity.id
_entity.type
_entity.pdbx_description
1 polymer ?
#
loop_
_entity_poly.entity_id
_entity_poly.type
_entity_poly.pdbx_seq_one_letter_code
_entity_poly.pdbx_strand_id
1 'polypeptide(L)'
;MRQTAIRIGRSPSTISRELRRNAATRNGKLDYRASTAQWKADLAARRPKAAKLVEHPYLREYVQDKLSGVLRDENGDVVGPFASWKGRNKPRRADRRWATAWSPQQISNRLPIDFPDDESMRISHEAIYQSLYIEGRGALERELVACLRTGRALRKPRARAKKLRTDSSPTR
;
A
#
# COMPACT_ATOMS: atom_id res chain seq x y z
N MET A 1 -7.89 19.30 -26.54
CA MET A 1 -7.68 18.35 -25.43
C MET A 1 -7.98 16.88 -25.76
N ARG A 2 -9.14 16.53 -26.36
CA ARG A 2 -9.46 15.13 -26.71
C ARG A 2 -8.46 14.51 -27.70
N GLN A 3 -8.10 15.23 -28.76
CA GLN A 3 -7.11 14.78 -29.74
C GLN A 3 -5.72 14.56 -29.11
N THR A 4 -5.28 15.47 -28.23
CA THR A 4 -4.01 15.33 -27.51
C THR A 4 -4.02 14.11 -26.61
N ALA A 5 -5.13 13.85 -25.92
CA ALA A 5 -5.30 12.69 -25.04
C ALA A 5 -5.19 11.37 -25.83
N ILE A 6 -5.82 11.29 -26.99
CA ILE A 6 -5.73 10.13 -27.88
C ILE A 6 -4.28 9.90 -28.34
N ARG A 7 -3.58 10.93 -28.79
CA ARG A 7 -2.18 10.85 -29.25
C ARG A 7 -1.21 10.36 -28.18
N ILE A 8 -1.47 10.71 -26.91
CA ILE A 8 -0.61 10.37 -25.77
C ILE A 8 -1.08 9.08 -25.07
N GLY A 9 -2.20 8.49 -25.48
CA GLY A 9 -2.78 7.30 -24.85
C GLY A 9 -3.24 7.54 -23.40
N ARG A 10 -3.69 8.77 -23.09
CA ARG A 10 -4.14 9.16 -21.76
C ARG A 10 -5.60 9.66 -21.78
N SER A 11 -6.27 9.61 -20.63
CA SER A 11 -7.62 10.12 -20.53
C SER A 11 -7.67 11.66 -20.69
N PRO A 12 -8.71 12.24 -21.30
CA PRO A 12 -8.88 13.69 -21.40
C PRO A 12 -8.88 14.40 -20.04
N SER A 13 -9.40 13.76 -19.00
CA SER A 13 -9.40 14.29 -17.63
C SER A 13 -7.98 14.40 -17.05
N THR A 14 -7.10 13.46 -17.38
CA THR A 14 -5.68 13.54 -16.98
C THR A 14 -4.99 14.73 -17.62
N ILE A 15 -5.18 14.94 -18.91
CA ILE A 15 -4.62 16.10 -19.65
C ILE A 15 -5.17 17.41 -19.09
N SER A 16 -6.47 17.48 -18.85
CA SER A 16 -7.10 18.68 -18.28
C SER A 16 -6.55 19.01 -16.88
N ARG A 17 -6.33 18.00 -16.05
CA ARG A 17 -5.77 18.15 -14.71
C ARG A 17 -4.30 18.60 -14.75
N GLU A 18 -3.52 18.07 -15.67
CA GLU A 18 -2.14 18.42 -15.90
C GLU A 18 -2.01 19.88 -16.34
N LEU A 19 -2.80 20.32 -17.29
CA LEU A 19 -2.84 21.70 -17.75
C LEU A 19 -3.23 22.69 -16.64
N ARG A 20 -4.26 22.36 -15.84
CA ARG A 20 -4.65 23.21 -14.69
C ARG A 20 -3.54 23.38 -13.66
N ARG A 21 -2.72 22.36 -13.45
CA ARG A 21 -1.64 22.40 -12.46
C ARG A 21 -0.41 23.14 -12.96
N ASN A 22 -0.11 23.03 -14.25
CA ASN A 22 1.22 23.38 -14.77
C ASN A 22 1.19 24.40 -15.90
N ALA A 23 0.07 24.65 -16.56
CA ALA A 23 -0.02 25.74 -17.53
C ALA A 23 -0.20 27.09 -16.83
N ALA A 24 0.50 28.10 -17.33
CA ALA A 24 0.33 29.49 -16.94
C ALA A 24 -0.50 30.24 -18.01
N THR A 25 -1.30 31.19 -17.59
CA THR A 25 -1.98 32.08 -18.54
C THR A 25 -1.02 33.20 -18.93
N ARG A 26 -0.64 33.23 -20.21
CA ARG A 26 0.21 34.28 -20.75
C ARG A 26 -0.49 34.89 -21.97
N ASN A 27 -0.67 36.22 -21.96
CA ASN A 27 -1.39 36.94 -23.04
C ASN A 27 -2.77 36.33 -23.37
N GLY A 28 -3.56 35.94 -22.37
CA GLY A 28 -4.88 35.33 -22.56
C GLY A 28 -4.86 33.89 -23.08
N LYS A 29 -3.68 33.28 -23.29
CA LYS A 29 -3.53 31.88 -23.74
C LYS A 29 -2.88 31.02 -22.68
N LEU A 30 -3.30 29.76 -22.62
CA LEU A 30 -2.65 28.75 -21.77
C LEU A 30 -1.30 28.36 -22.39
N ASP A 31 -0.20 28.71 -21.70
CA ASP A 31 1.16 28.33 -22.06
C ASP A 31 1.61 27.18 -21.17
N TYR A 32 1.76 26.00 -21.73
CA TYR A 32 2.25 24.80 -21.04
C TYR A 32 3.71 24.55 -21.43
N ARG A 33 4.57 24.54 -20.42
CA ARG A 33 5.99 24.19 -20.60
C ARG A 33 6.32 22.92 -19.85
N ALA A 34 6.72 21.89 -20.57
CA ALA A 34 7.11 20.60 -19.99
C ALA A 34 8.24 20.75 -18.96
N SER A 35 9.21 21.63 -19.20
CA SER A 35 10.30 21.91 -18.26
C SER A 35 9.81 22.47 -16.92
N THR A 36 8.83 23.39 -16.96
CA THR A 36 8.23 23.94 -15.73
C THR A 36 7.42 22.89 -14.98
N ALA A 37 6.67 22.05 -15.70
CA ALA A 37 5.93 20.95 -15.11
C ALA A 37 6.88 19.93 -14.45
N GLN A 38 7.95 19.57 -15.14
CA GLN A 38 8.98 18.67 -14.61
C GLN A 38 9.66 19.27 -13.37
N TRP A 39 10.07 20.53 -13.42
CA TRP A 39 10.66 21.21 -12.27
C TRP A 39 9.74 21.22 -11.04
N LYS A 40 8.43 21.49 -11.23
CA LYS A 40 7.46 21.42 -10.15
C LYS A 40 7.29 20.00 -9.60
N ALA A 41 7.30 18.99 -10.47
CA ALA A 41 7.23 17.58 -10.06
C ALA A 41 8.47 17.19 -9.25
N ASP A 42 9.66 17.58 -9.70
CA ASP A 42 10.92 17.33 -9.01
C ASP A 42 10.98 18.06 -7.65
N LEU A 43 10.48 19.28 -7.59
CA LEU A 43 10.38 20.03 -6.34
C LEU A 43 9.39 19.35 -5.36
N ALA A 44 8.25 18.87 -5.86
CA ALA A 44 7.29 18.13 -5.05
C ALA A 44 7.83 16.78 -4.59
N ALA A 45 8.63 16.10 -5.42
CA ALA A 45 9.30 14.86 -5.07
C ALA A 45 10.38 15.04 -3.98
N ARG A 46 11.04 16.19 -3.97
CA ARG A 46 12.06 16.54 -2.96
C ARG A 46 11.49 16.93 -1.60
N ARG A 47 10.17 17.14 -1.48
CA ARG A 47 9.54 17.37 -0.17
C ARG A 47 9.74 16.13 0.71
N PRO A 48 10.60 16.18 1.72
CA PRO A 48 10.73 15.09 2.67
C PRO A 48 9.42 15.01 3.46
N LYS A 49 8.59 14.02 3.14
CA LYS A 49 7.57 13.59 4.08
C LYS A 49 8.30 12.71 5.09
N ALA A 50 8.47 13.23 6.28
CA ALA A 50 8.95 12.42 7.37
C ALA A 50 8.02 11.21 7.53
N ALA A 51 8.64 10.03 7.64
CA ALA A 51 7.85 8.81 7.79
C ALA A 51 7.21 8.83 9.18
N LYS A 52 5.88 8.86 9.25
CA LYS A 52 5.13 8.99 10.50
C LYS A 52 5.57 7.98 11.57
N LEU A 53 5.89 6.74 11.18
CA LEU A 53 6.38 5.71 12.10
C LEU A 53 7.80 5.97 12.62
N VAL A 54 8.58 6.83 11.98
CA VAL A 54 9.88 7.26 12.49
C VAL A 54 9.69 8.32 13.57
N GLU A 55 8.78 9.26 13.34
CA GLU A 55 8.52 10.40 14.26
C GLU A 55 7.71 9.99 15.49
N HIS A 56 6.89 8.95 15.38
CA HIS A 56 5.98 8.50 16.45
C HIS A 56 6.36 7.09 16.96
N PRO A 57 7.24 6.98 17.96
CA PRO A 57 7.68 5.69 18.50
C PRO A 57 6.53 4.84 19.04
N TYR A 58 5.58 5.44 19.75
CA TYR A 58 4.42 4.74 20.31
C TYR A 58 3.51 4.12 19.21
N LEU A 59 3.23 4.88 18.15
CA LEU A 59 2.51 4.35 17.00
C LEU A 59 3.28 3.21 16.31
N ARG A 60 4.60 3.34 16.22
CA ARG A 60 5.47 2.30 15.66
C ARG A 60 5.38 1.00 16.46
N GLU A 61 5.54 1.09 17.77
CA GLU A 61 5.47 -0.05 18.68
C GLU A 61 4.11 -0.75 18.57
N TYR A 62 3.02 -0.01 18.65
CA TYR A 62 1.67 -0.54 18.46
C TYR A 62 1.53 -1.30 17.12
N VAL A 63 2.04 -0.73 16.03
CA VAL A 63 1.98 -1.37 14.71
C VAL A 63 2.85 -2.63 14.66
N GLN A 64 4.06 -2.60 15.23
CA GLN A 64 4.96 -3.74 15.30
C GLN A 64 4.34 -4.90 16.07
N ASP A 65 3.79 -4.65 17.23
CA ASP A 65 3.15 -5.65 18.09
C ASP A 65 2.00 -6.34 17.38
N LYS A 66 1.13 -5.58 16.75
CA LYS A 66 0.01 -6.15 16.01
C LYS A 66 0.45 -6.90 14.74
N LEU A 67 1.51 -6.46 14.07
CA LEU A 67 2.09 -7.19 12.93
C LEU A 67 2.79 -8.46 13.34
N SER A 68 3.40 -8.51 14.54
CA SER A 68 4.16 -9.66 15.00
C SER A 68 3.32 -10.92 15.17
N GLY A 69 2.04 -10.78 15.51
CA GLY A 69 1.10 -11.88 15.78
C GLY A 69 1.41 -12.63 17.07
N VAL A 70 2.21 -12.04 17.96
CA VAL A 70 2.59 -12.63 19.28
C VAL A 70 2.02 -11.87 20.46
N LEU A 71 1.08 -10.95 20.22
CA LEU A 71 0.37 -10.25 21.28
C LEU A 71 -0.40 -11.22 22.16
N ARG A 72 -0.26 -11.05 23.45
CA ARG A 72 -1.03 -11.78 24.48
C ARG A 72 -1.83 -10.80 25.31
N ASP A 73 -2.99 -11.22 25.76
CA ASP A 73 -3.80 -10.48 26.72
C ASP A 73 -3.29 -10.74 28.16
N GLU A 74 -3.99 -10.13 29.13
CA GLU A 74 -3.69 -10.28 30.56
C GLU A 74 -3.79 -11.75 31.04
N ASN A 75 -4.56 -12.58 30.34
CA ASN A 75 -4.74 -14.00 30.65
C ASN A 75 -3.67 -14.88 29.96
N GLY A 76 -2.80 -14.30 29.13
CA GLY A 76 -1.78 -15.01 28.37
C GLY A 76 -2.25 -15.58 27.04
N ASP A 77 -3.51 -15.32 26.64
CA ASP A 77 -4.06 -15.78 25.37
C ASP A 77 -3.61 -14.90 24.22
N VAL A 78 -3.41 -15.51 23.03
CA VAL A 78 -2.96 -14.78 21.84
C VAL A 78 -4.09 -13.89 21.31
N VAL A 79 -3.83 -12.58 21.27
CA VAL A 79 -4.76 -11.58 20.72
C VAL A 79 -4.50 -11.41 19.23
N GLY A 80 -5.43 -11.87 18.40
CA GLY A 80 -5.29 -11.71 16.96
C GLY A 80 -6.60 -11.89 16.20
N PRO A 81 -6.61 -11.60 14.90
CA PRO A 81 -7.80 -11.76 14.07
C PRO A 81 -8.13 -13.22 13.74
N PHE A 82 -7.30 -14.19 14.15
CA PHE A 82 -7.46 -15.63 13.93
C PHE A 82 -7.91 -15.99 12.51
N ALA A 83 -7.15 -15.50 11.53
CA ALA A 83 -7.49 -15.73 10.13
C ALA A 83 -7.38 -17.20 9.75
N SER A 84 -8.51 -17.83 9.44
CA SER A 84 -8.53 -19.21 8.96
C SER A 84 -8.00 -19.32 7.53
N TRP A 85 -7.14 -20.31 7.30
CA TRP A 85 -6.72 -20.68 5.95
C TRP A 85 -7.74 -21.63 5.32
N LYS A 86 -8.28 -21.25 4.17
CA LYS A 86 -9.29 -22.05 3.43
C LYS A 86 -8.68 -22.98 2.37
N GLY A 87 -7.36 -22.95 2.17
CA GLY A 87 -6.70 -23.72 1.14
C GLY A 87 -6.34 -25.16 1.52
N ARG A 88 -5.94 -25.96 0.52
CA ARG A 88 -5.55 -27.38 0.65
C ARG A 88 -4.45 -27.63 1.70
N ASN A 89 -3.56 -26.67 1.94
CA ASN A 89 -2.44 -26.78 2.87
C ASN A 89 -2.76 -26.19 4.26
N LYS A 90 -4.03 -26.23 4.68
CA LYS A 90 -4.49 -25.69 5.96
C LYS A 90 -3.68 -26.16 7.17
N PRO A 91 -3.39 -27.46 7.37
CA PRO A 91 -2.65 -27.93 8.54
C PRO A 91 -1.22 -27.40 8.64
N ARG A 92 -0.55 -27.19 7.50
CA ARG A 92 0.84 -26.70 7.46
C ARG A 92 0.96 -25.19 7.65
N ARG A 93 -0.13 -24.45 7.63
CA ARG A 93 -0.14 -22.98 7.65
C ARG A 93 -0.93 -22.40 8.82
N ALA A 94 -1.66 -23.21 9.56
CA ALA A 94 -2.49 -22.75 10.66
C ALA A 94 -1.68 -22.24 11.84
N ASP A 95 -0.48 -22.79 12.04
CA ASP A 95 0.47 -22.47 13.10
C ASP A 95 1.42 -21.30 12.79
N ARG A 96 1.32 -20.73 11.58
CA ARG A 96 2.19 -19.62 11.21
C ARG A 96 1.74 -18.30 11.84
N ARG A 97 2.70 -17.45 12.20
CA ARG A 97 2.46 -16.12 12.78
C ARG A 97 1.45 -15.28 12.05
N TRP A 98 1.39 -15.37 10.71
CA TRP A 98 0.39 -14.61 9.94
C TRP A 98 -1.08 -15.02 10.23
N ALA A 99 -1.32 -16.17 10.87
CA ALA A 99 -2.67 -16.57 11.28
C ALA A 99 -3.18 -15.70 12.44
N THR A 100 -2.29 -15.31 13.35
CA THR A 100 -2.57 -14.46 14.51
C THR A 100 -2.16 -13.00 14.27
N ALA A 101 -1.27 -12.74 13.31
CA ALA A 101 -0.83 -11.41 12.94
C ALA A 101 -1.96 -10.57 12.32
N TRP A 102 -2.02 -9.30 12.71
CA TRP A 102 -2.93 -8.34 12.11
C TRP A 102 -2.39 -7.88 10.76
N SER A 103 -3.27 -7.79 9.76
CA SER A 103 -2.90 -7.18 8.49
C SER A 103 -2.81 -5.65 8.63
N PRO A 104 -1.99 -4.95 7.82
CA PRO A 104 -1.92 -3.50 7.82
C PRO A 104 -3.27 -2.80 7.71
N GLN A 105 -4.22 -3.37 6.94
CA GLN A 105 -5.57 -2.85 6.82
C GLN A 105 -6.36 -2.96 8.12
N GLN A 106 -6.25 -4.10 8.82
CA GLN A 106 -6.93 -4.30 10.10
C GLN A 106 -6.36 -3.36 11.17
N ILE A 107 -5.03 -3.15 11.19
CA ILE A 107 -4.37 -2.21 12.09
C ILE A 107 -4.86 -0.79 11.83
N SER A 108 -4.86 -0.35 10.58
CA SER A 108 -5.33 0.98 10.18
C SER A 108 -6.78 1.23 10.59
N ASN A 109 -7.65 0.22 10.47
CA ASN A 109 -9.05 0.32 10.85
C ASN A 109 -9.27 0.27 12.38
N ARG A 110 -8.37 -0.38 13.11
CA ARG A 110 -8.46 -0.55 14.56
C ARG A 110 -8.00 0.69 15.32
N LEU A 111 -7.00 1.39 14.82
CA LEU A 111 -6.44 2.60 15.46
C LEU A 111 -7.49 3.65 15.84
N PRO A 112 -8.50 3.99 15.00
CA PRO A 112 -9.57 4.92 15.41
C PRO A 112 -10.45 4.44 16.56
N ILE A 113 -10.53 3.12 16.75
CA ILE A 113 -11.34 2.50 17.81
C ILE A 113 -10.56 2.50 19.12
N ASP A 114 -9.28 2.14 19.07
CA ASP A 114 -8.43 2.06 20.26
C ASP A 114 -7.99 3.46 20.75
N PHE A 115 -7.91 4.44 19.85
CA PHE A 115 -7.50 5.82 20.12
C PHE A 115 -8.48 6.82 19.46
N PRO A 116 -9.73 6.96 19.95
CA PRO A 116 -10.73 7.79 19.28
C PRO A 116 -10.32 9.27 19.21
N ASP A 117 -9.74 9.80 20.28
CA ASP A 117 -9.43 11.21 20.46
C ASP A 117 -8.02 11.61 20.01
N ASP A 118 -7.18 10.65 19.59
CA ASP A 118 -5.80 10.92 19.19
C ASP A 118 -5.60 10.78 17.68
N GLU A 119 -5.59 11.90 16.97
CA GLU A 119 -5.31 11.94 15.52
C GLU A 119 -3.85 11.60 15.18
N SER A 120 -2.92 11.72 16.13
CA SER A 120 -1.53 11.34 15.91
C SER A 120 -1.40 9.84 15.72
N MET A 121 -2.30 9.05 16.30
CA MET A 121 -2.40 7.59 16.17
C MET A 121 -3.17 7.13 14.91
N ARG A 122 -3.17 7.91 13.83
CA ARG A 122 -3.78 7.53 12.54
C ARG A 122 -2.72 7.23 11.52
N ILE A 123 -2.81 6.10 10.87
CA ILE A 123 -1.92 5.73 9.77
C ILE A 123 -2.67 4.91 8.72
N SER A 124 -2.39 5.15 7.45
CA SER A 124 -2.96 4.35 6.38
C SER A 124 -2.25 2.99 6.24
N HIS A 125 -2.98 1.97 5.81
CA HIS A 125 -2.40 0.65 5.55
C HIS A 125 -1.28 0.69 4.50
N GLU A 126 -1.38 1.60 3.52
CA GLU A 126 -0.36 1.80 2.50
C GLU A 126 0.95 2.33 3.11
N ALA A 127 0.87 3.27 4.06
CA ALA A 127 2.05 3.78 4.76
C ALA A 127 2.74 2.68 5.60
N ILE A 128 1.95 1.77 6.20
CA ILE A 128 2.52 0.60 6.90
C ILE A 128 3.23 -0.33 5.91
N TYR A 129 2.62 -0.64 4.75
CA TYR A 129 3.28 -1.43 3.70
C TYR A 129 4.56 -0.77 3.19
N GLN A 130 4.54 0.54 2.95
CA GLN A 130 5.72 1.28 2.51
C GLN A 130 6.84 1.24 3.54
N SER A 131 6.51 1.32 4.83
CA SER A 131 7.50 1.24 5.92
C SER A 131 8.15 -0.14 6.04
N LEU A 132 7.46 -1.21 5.63
CA LEU A 132 8.02 -2.56 5.56
C LEU A 132 8.90 -2.77 4.31
N TYR A 133 8.68 -1.99 3.24
CA TYR A 133 9.32 -2.20 1.95
C TYR A 133 10.56 -1.33 1.74
N ILE A 134 10.53 -0.05 2.19
CA ILE A 134 11.59 0.91 1.90
C ILE A 134 12.75 0.71 2.86
N GLU A 135 13.87 0.20 2.35
CA GLU A 135 15.13 0.10 3.09
C GLU A 135 15.62 1.50 3.50
N GLY A 136 16.06 1.62 4.76
CA GLY A 136 16.62 2.88 5.29
C GLY A 136 15.61 3.96 5.66
N ARG A 137 14.34 3.82 5.28
CA ARG A 137 13.23 4.69 5.73
C ARG A 137 12.20 3.92 6.55
N GLY A 138 12.35 2.59 6.64
CA GLY A 138 11.46 1.73 7.38
C GLY A 138 11.70 1.86 8.87
N ALA A 139 10.73 2.38 9.60
CA ALA A 139 10.73 2.35 11.06
C ALA A 139 10.41 0.96 11.60
N LEU A 140 9.97 0.02 10.75
CA LEU A 140 9.54 -1.32 11.11
C LEU A 140 10.62 -2.35 10.81
N GLU A 141 10.71 -3.36 11.66
CA GLU A 141 11.63 -4.48 11.49
C GLU A 141 11.30 -5.29 10.23
N ARG A 142 12.35 -5.64 9.47
CA ARG A 142 12.22 -6.36 8.21
C ARG A 142 11.60 -7.74 8.35
N GLU A 143 11.82 -8.37 9.49
CA GLU A 143 11.29 -9.70 9.82
C GLU A 143 9.76 -9.74 9.87
N LEU A 144 9.12 -8.59 10.14
CA LEU A 144 7.66 -8.46 10.16
C LEU A 144 7.01 -8.70 8.78
N VAL A 145 7.77 -8.60 7.69
CA VAL A 145 7.29 -8.97 6.35
C VAL A 145 6.86 -10.44 6.30
N ALA A 146 7.55 -11.32 7.03
CA ALA A 146 7.21 -12.74 7.12
C ALA A 146 5.86 -12.98 7.81
N CYS A 147 5.42 -12.05 8.66
CA CYS A 147 4.14 -12.12 9.35
C CYS A 147 2.96 -11.73 8.46
N LEU A 148 3.20 -11.09 7.32
CA LEU A 148 2.14 -10.79 6.35
C LEU A 148 1.60 -12.08 5.73
N ARG A 149 0.29 -12.12 5.48
CA ARG A 149 -0.40 -13.29 4.87
C ARG A 149 0.20 -13.74 3.55
N THR A 150 0.78 -12.82 2.79
CA THR A 150 1.45 -13.09 1.52
C THR A 150 2.94 -13.33 1.66
N GLY A 151 3.52 -13.09 2.85
CA GLY A 151 4.96 -13.12 3.09
C GLY A 151 5.75 -12.07 2.28
N ARG A 152 5.11 -10.99 1.85
CA ARG A 152 5.74 -9.92 1.05
C ARG A 152 5.00 -8.59 1.20
N ALA A 153 5.76 -7.52 1.29
CA ALA A 153 5.23 -6.17 1.33
C ALA A 153 4.72 -5.69 -0.03
N LEU A 154 5.29 -6.19 -1.14
CA LEU A 154 4.86 -5.83 -2.50
C LEU A 154 3.79 -6.77 -3.04
N ARG A 155 2.74 -6.17 -3.57
CA ARG A 155 1.69 -6.87 -4.30
C ARG A 155 2.18 -7.19 -5.72
N LYS A 156 2.39 -8.48 -6.04
CA LYS A 156 2.63 -8.88 -7.44
C LYS A 156 1.31 -8.88 -8.20
N PRO A 157 1.27 -8.30 -9.44
CA PRO A 157 0.11 -8.44 -10.30
C PRO A 157 -0.19 -9.93 -10.51
N ARG A 158 -1.47 -10.31 -10.49
CA ARG A 158 -1.84 -11.66 -10.93
C ARG A 158 -1.48 -11.81 -12.40
N ALA A 159 -0.58 -12.74 -12.72
CA ALA A 159 -0.41 -13.16 -14.10
C ALA A 159 -1.78 -13.60 -14.61
N ARG A 160 -2.25 -13.02 -15.73
CA ARG A 160 -3.46 -13.51 -16.41
C ARG A 160 -3.21 -14.97 -16.72
N ALA A 161 -4.03 -15.86 -16.18
CA ALA A 161 -4.01 -17.25 -16.56
C ALA A 161 -4.18 -17.32 -18.08
N LYS A 162 -3.15 -17.79 -18.77
CA LYS A 162 -3.22 -18.04 -20.21
C LYS A 162 -4.28 -19.12 -20.36
N LYS A 163 -5.46 -18.76 -20.87
CA LYS A 163 -6.52 -19.69 -21.17
C LYS A 163 -5.92 -20.67 -22.19
N LEU A 164 -5.58 -21.87 -21.75
CA LEU A 164 -5.25 -22.97 -22.67
C LEU A 164 -6.51 -23.19 -23.52
N ARG A 165 -6.46 -22.71 -24.77
CA ARG A 165 -7.40 -23.17 -25.78
C ARG A 165 -7.06 -24.64 -25.99
N THR A 166 -7.85 -25.50 -25.42
CA THR A 166 -7.97 -26.88 -25.86
C THR A 166 -8.61 -26.82 -27.25
N ASP A 167 -7.78 -26.87 -28.27
CA ASP A 167 -8.22 -27.22 -29.63
C ASP A 167 -8.63 -28.69 -29.59
N SER A 168 -9.89 -28.95 -29.28
CA SER A 168 -10.55 -30.20 -29.56
C SER A 168 -10.91 -30.19 -31.04
N SER A 169 -9.99 -30.63 -31.88
CA SER A 169 -10.32 -31.03 -33.25
C SER A 169 -11.13 -32.34 -33.19
N PRO A 170 -12.30 -32.39 -33.78
CA PRO A 170 -12.99 -33.66 -33.91
C PRO A 170 -12.31 -34.47 -35.03
N THR A 171 -11.69 -35.56 -34.65
CA THR A 171 -11.26 -36.57 -35.63
C THR A 171 -12.49 -37.33 -36.09
N ARG A 172 -12.62 -37.45 -37.37
CA ARG A 172 -13.64 -38.11 -38.17
C ARG A 172 -13.48 -39.62 -38.09
#